data_5c43f3aba740b6ec1f95f953eae61e76
#
_entry.id   5c43f3aba740b6ec1f95f953eae61e76
#
_cell.length_a   1.000
_cell.length_b   1.000
_cell.length_c   1.000
_cell.angle_alpha   90.00
_cell.angle_beta   90.00
_cell.angle_gamma   90.00
#
_symmetry.space_group_name_H-M   'P 1'
#
loop_
_entity.id
_entity.type
_entity.pdbx_description
1 polymer ?
#
loop_
_entity_poly.entity_id
_entity_poly.type
_entity_poly.pdbx_seq_one_letter_code
_entity_poly.pdbx_strand_id
1 'polypeptide(L)'
;MAFTHLHVHSEYSLLDGACRIKELAKRAKELGQDAIAITDHGVMYGCVDFYKACRAEGVKPIIGCEVYVAPRTRFDKVYEQDSEARHLVLLCENEQGYRN
;
A
#
# COMPACT_ATOMS: atom_id res chain seq x y z
N MET A 1 -23.68 2.98 -2.42
CA MET A 1 -22.40 3.08 -3.15
C MET A 1 -21.26 2.77 -2.18
N ALA A 2 -20.40 1.85 -2.53
CA ALA A 2 -19.27 1.49 -1.69
C ALA A 2 -18.10 2.45 -1.94
N PHE A 3 -17.47 2.89 -0.87
CA PHE A 3 -16.23 3.66 -0.95
C PHE A 3 -15.04 2.70 -0.91
N THR A 4 -13.99 3.00 -1.68
CA THR A 4 -12.75 2.21 -1.68
C THR A 4 -11.58 3.08 -1.26
N HIS A 5 -10.92 2.71 -0.16
CA HIS A 5 -9.68 3.35 0.27
C HIS A 5 -8.52 2.87 -0.60
N LEU A 6 -7.82 3.80 -1.24
CA LEU A 6 -6.69 3.53 -2.14
C LEU A 6 -5.33 3.95 -1.57
N HIS A 7 -5.29 4.47 -0.36
CA HIS A 7 -4.05 4.91 0.30
C HIS A 7 -4.13 4.49 1.77
N VAL A 8 -3.55 3.34 2.10
CA VAL A 8 -3.67 2.72 3.42
C VAL A 8 -2.31 2.17 3.85
N HIS A 9 -1.90 2.50 5.07
CA HIS A 9 -0.69 1.97 5.69
C HIS A 9 -1.06 0.91 6.72
N SER A 10 -0.44 -0.26 6.63
CA SER A 10 -0.63 -1.35 7.59
C SER A 10 0.44 -1.30 8.69
N GLU A 11 0.39 -2.27 9.59
CA GLU A 11 1.40 -2.46 10.63
C GLU A 11 2.82 -2.64 10.10
N TYR A 12 2.98 -2.98 8.81
CA TYR A 12 4.29 -3.10 8.16
C TYR A 12 4.89 -1.76 7.75
N SER A 13 4.12 -0.66 7.81
CA SER A 13 4.65 0.70 7.73
C SER A 13 5.11 1.13 9.12
N LEU A 14 6.32 0.77 9.49
CA LEU A 14 6.82 0.74 10.86
C LEU A 14 6.69 2.03 11.66
N LEU A 15 6.67 3.20 11.01
CA LEU A 15 6.65 4.49 11.70
C LEU A 15 5.25 5.10 11.82
N ASP A 16 4.33 4.75 10.94
CA ASP A 16 3.02 5.42 10.88
C ASP A 16 1.84 4.49 10.60
N GLY A 17 2.09 3.20 10.45
CA GLY A 17 1.04 2.22 10.22
C GLY A 17 0.59 1.55 11.50
N ALA A 18 -0.69 1.68 11.84
CA ALA A 18 -1.27 1.05 13.02
C ALA A 18 -2.32 -0.01 12.68
N CYS A 19 -2.72 -0.11 11.41
CA CYS A 19 -3.77 -1.04 10.99
C CYS A 19 -3.23 -2.47 10.89
N ARG A 20 -3.79 -3.36 11.69
CA ARG A 20 -3.50 -4.78 11.54
C ARG A 20 -4.23 -5.34 10.34
N ILE A 21 -3.55 -6.15 9.53
CA ILE A 21 -4.06 -6.62 8.24
C ILE A 21 -5.38 -7.35 8.36
N LYS A 22 -5.52 -8.28 9.30
CA LYS A 22 -6.78 -9.03 9.48
C LYS A 22 -7.92 -8.13 9.90
N GLU A 23 -7.66 -7.20 10.80
CA GLU A 23 -8.65 -6.24 11.28
C GLU A 23 -9.06 -5.26 10.19
N LEU A 24 -8.12 -4.85 9.34
CA LEU A 24 -8.37 -3.97 8.23
C LEU A 24 -9.35 -4.58 7.22
N ALA A 25 -9.11 -5.83 6.80
CA ALA A 25 -9.99 -6.55 5.89
C ALA A 25 -11.39 -6.75 6.50
N LYS A 26 -11.44 -7.14 7.77
CA LYS A 26 -12.70 -7.34 8.49
C LYS A 26 -13.49 -6.04 8.61
N ARG A 27 -12.81 -4.94 8.91
CA ARG A 27 -13.45 -3.64 9.05
C ARG A 27 -14.00 -3.14 7.71
N ALA A 28 -13.26 -3.34 6.62
CA ALA A 28 -13.75 -3.01 5.28
C ALA A 28 -15.06 -3.73 4.98
N LYS A 29 -15.14 -5.00 5.29
CA LYS A 29 -16.37 -5.78 5.12
C LYS A 29 -17.52 -5.26 6.00
N GLU A 30 -17.26 -4.98 7.27
CA GLU A 30 -18.26 -4.45 8.20
C GLU A 30 -18.86 -3.13 7.70
N LEU A 31 -18.03 -2.30 7.05
CA LEU A 31 -18.47 -1.02 6.48
C LEU A 31 -19.14 -1.14 5.10
N GLY A 32 -19.30 -2.35 4.60
CA GLY A 32 -19.91 -2.60 3.29
C GLY A 32 -19.01 -2.22 2.10
N GLN A 33 -17.70 -2.16 2.32
CA GLN A 33 -16.73 -1.87 1.25
C GLN A 33 -16.41 -3.16 0.48
N ASP A 34 -16.42 -3.06 -0.85
CA ASP A 34 -16.18 -4.21 -1.73
C ASP A 34 -14.68 -4.44 -1.98
N ALA A 35 -13.87 -3.43 -1.78
CA ALA A 35 -12.44 -3.46 -2.06
C ALA A 35 -11.68 -2.53 -1.12
N ILE A 36 -10.41 -2.81 -0.91
CA ILE A 36 -9.50 -1.95 -0.14
C ILE A 36 -8.07 -2.15 -0.63
N ALA A 37 -7.27 -1.09 -0.61
CA ALA A 37 -5.86 -1.15 -0.99
C ALA A 37 -4.96 -1.25 0.23
N ILE A 38 -3.74 -1.76 -0.01
CA ILE A 38 -2.60 -1.61 0.90
C ILE A 38 -1.50 -0.86 0.15
N THR A 39 -0.97 0.19 0.74
CA THR A 39 0.05 1.06 0.13
C THR A 39 1.08 1.47 1.19
N ASP A 40 1.77 0.50 1.77
CA ASP A 40 2.77 0.75 2.80
C ASP A 40 3.95 1.57 2.27
N HIS A 41 4.63 2.27 3.17
CA HIS A 41 5.78 3.10 2.84
C HIS A 41 6.99 2.27 2.39
N GLY A 42 7.31 2.35 1.10
CA GLY A 42 8.54 1.80 0.53
C GLY A 42 8.69 0.28 0.60
N VAL A 43 7.66 -0.45 1.04
CA VAL A 43 7.71 -1.89 1.23
C VAL A 43 6.41 -2.56 0.76
N MET A 44 6.49 -3.85 0.47
CA MET A 44 5.35 -4.68 0.11
C MET A 44 5.29 -5.95 0.96
N TYR A 45 5.82 -5.88 2.18
CA TYR A 45 5.94 -7.04 3.07
C TYR A 45 4.60 -7.66 3.46
N GLY A 46 3.57 -6.84 3.56
CA GLY A 46 2.25 -7.29 3.99
C GLY A 46 1.34 -7.76 2.85
N CYS A 47 1.79 -7.73 1.59
CA CYS A 47 0.92 -7.97 0.44
C CYS A 47 0.29 -9.36 0.44
N VAL A 48 1.05 -10.41 0.77
CA VAL A 48 0.53 -11.78 0.79
C VAL A 48 -0.48 -11.97 1.91
N ASP A 49 -0.15 -11.52 3.12
CA ASP A 49 -1.07 -11.60 4.26
C ASP A 49 -2.34 -10.80 4.00
N PHE A 50 -2.20 -9.61 3.43
CA PHE A 50 -3.32 -8.76 3.05
C PHE A 50 -4.22 -9.43 2.00
N TYR A 51 -3.63 -10.00 0.96
CA TYR A 51 -4.37 -10.72 -0.07
C TYR A 51 -5.20 -11.85 0.55
N LYS A 52 -4.58 -12.67 1.38
CA LYS A 52 -5.26 -13.78 2.06
C LYS A 52 -6.38 -13.29 2.97
N ALA A 53 -6.13 -12.26 3.76
CA ALA A 53 -7.11 -11.72 4.70
C ALA A 53 -8.33 -11.14 3.96
N CYS A 54 -8.11 -10.39 2.88
CA CYS A 54 -9.19 -9.83 2.08
C CYS A 54 -10.01 -10.93 1.38
N ARG A 55 -9.36 -11.93 0.83
CA ARG A 55 -10.05 -13.06 0.19
C ARG A 55 -10.90 -13.84 1.19
N ALA A 56 -10.41 -14.01 2.42
CA ALA A 56 -11.16 -14.68 3.48
C ALA A 56 -12.43 -13.91 3.85
N GLU A 57 -12.41 -12.58 3.78
CA GLU A 57 -13.55 -11.72 4.09
C GLU A 57 -14.42 -11.41 2.88
N GLY A 58 -14.06 -11.86 1.69
CA GLY A 58 -14.78 -11.55 0.45
C GLY A 58 -14.61 -10.11 -0.02
N VAL A 59 -13.51 -9.45 0.38
CA VAL A 59 -13.15 -8.09 -0.03
C VAL A 59 -12.07 -8.17 -1.09
N LYS A 60 -12.18 -7.37 -2.16
CA LYS A 60 -11.17 -7.35 -3.23
C LYS A 60 -9.90 -6.66 -2.73
N PRO A 61 -8.75 -7.36 -2.71
CA PRO A 61 -7.48 -6.72 -2.36
C PRO A 61 -6.91 -5.93 -3.54
N ILE A 62 -6.48 -4.71 -3.28
CA ILE A 62 -5.76 -3.87 -4.24
C ILE A 62 -4.35 -3.71 -3.71
N ILE A 63 -3.37 -4.23 -4.43
CA ILE A 63 -1.98 -4.23 -4.01
C ILE A 63 -1.28 -2.98 -4.54
N GLY A 64 -0.55 -2.30 -3.67
CA GLY A 64 0.19 -1.11 -4.04
C GLY A 64 1.32 -0.82 -3.07
N CYS A 65 1.98 0.31 -3.29
CA CYS A 65 3.07 0.78 -2.45
C CYS A 65 3.17 2.30 -2.54
N GLU A 66 3.47 2.95 -1.43
CA GLU A 66 3.81 4.36 -1.45
C GLU A 66 5.32 4.48 -1.63
N VAL A 67 5.75 4.75 -2.86
CA VAL A 67 7.17 4.80 -3.20
C VAL A 67 7.75 6.19 -2.99
N TYR A 68 9.07 6.26 -2.98
CA TYR A 68 9.82 7.51 -2.83
C TYR A 68 10.36 7.94 -4.19
N VAL A 69 10.00 9.15 -4.62
CA VAL A 69 10.45 9.72 -5.90
C VAL A 69 11.62 10.65 -5.62
N ALA A 70 12.75 10.39 -6.27
CA ALA A 70 13.94 11.21 -6.14
C ALA A 70 13.69 12.63 -6.66
N PRO A 71 14.25 13.68 -6.04
CA PRO A 71 14.05 15.05 -6.48
C PRO A 71 14.68 15.34 -7.84
N ARG A 72 15.73 14.63 -8.24
CA ARG A 72 16.36 14.75 -9.54
C ARG A 72 16.26 13.45 -10.32
N THR A 73 17.30 12.63 -10.36
CA THR A 73 17.25 11.31 -10.98
C THR A 73 17.52 10.22 -9.95
N ARG A 74 17.19 8.99 -10.28
CA ARG A 74 17.46 7.84 -9.41
C ARG A 74 18.97 7.58 -9.22
N PHE A 75 19.81 8.18 -10.05
CA PHE A 75 21.26 8.03 -9.97
C PHE A 75 21.93 9.12 -9.13
N ASP A 76 21.24 10.22 -8.87
CA ASP A 76 21.77 11.34 -8.09
C ASP A 76 21.66 11.02 -6.60
N LYS A 77 22.79 11.13 -5.90
CA LYS A 77 22.87 10.77 -4.47
C LYS A 77 23.73 11.77 -3.68
N VAL A 78 23.46 13.05 -3.86
CA VAL A 78 24.09 14.13 -3.10
C VAL A 78 23.17 14.48 -1.95
N TYR A 79 23.60 14.28 -0.70
CA TYR A 79 22.75 14.41 0.47
C TYR A 79 22.02 15.76 0.53
N GLU A 80 22.69 16.86 0.30
CA GLU A 80 22.12 18.20 0.39
C GLU A 80 21.05 18.47 -0.69
N GLN A 81 21.08 17.73 -1.81
CA GLN A 81 20.17 17.94 -2.92
C GLN A 81 19.15 16.80 -3.08
N ASP A 82 19.49 15.58 -2.66
CA ASP A 82 18.74 14.37 -3.00
C ASP A 82 18.15 13.64 -1.77
N SER A 83 18.36 14.17 -0.55
CA SER A 83 17.87 13.52 0.68
C SER A 83 16.36 13.61 0.88
N GLU A 84 15.70 14.58 0.28
CA GLU A 84 14.25 14.74 0.37
C GLU A 84 13.55 14.05 -0.79
N ALA A 85 12.89 12.94 -0.50
CA ALA A 85 12.09 12.22 -1.48
C ALA A 85 10.64 12.67 -1.42
N ARG A 86 9.95 12.64 -2.56
CA ARG A 86 8.52 12.86 -2.66
C ARG A 86 7.81 11.52 -2.65
N HIS A 87 6.60 11.50 -2.13
CA HIS A 87 5.80 10.27 -2.05
C HIS A 87 4.87 10.15 -3.23
N LEU A 88 4.77 8.94 -3.78
CA LEU A 88 3.85 8.62 -4.87
C LEU A 88 3.20 7.27 -4.57
N VAL A 89 1.89 7.23 -4.58
CA VAL A 89 1.14 5.98 -4.43
C VAL A 89 1.03 5.31 -5.79
N LEU A 90 1.50 4.07 -5.89
CA LEU A 90 1.37 3.23 -7.07
C LEU A 90 0.50 2.02 -6.73
N LEU A 91 -0.46 1.73 -7.60
CA LEU A 91 -1.32 0.56 -7.48
C LEU A 91 -1.01 -0.42 -8.60
N CYS A 92 -0.95 -1.71 -8.28
CA CYS A 92 -0.68 -2.75 -9.26
C CYS A 92 -1.97 -3.12 -9.99
N GLU A 93 -2.00 -2.92 -11.29
CA GLU A 93 -3.13 -3.32 -12.12
C GLU A 93 -3.19 -4.84 -12.27
N ASN A 94 -2.03 -5.48 -12.34
CA ASN A 94 -1.89 -6.92 -12.54
C ASN A 94 -0.54 -7.39 -11.99
N GLU A 95 -0.21 -8.66 -12.21
CA GLU A 95 1.05 -9.24 -11.74
C GLU A 95 2.29 -8.54 -12.33
N GLN A 96 2.21 -8.10 -13.59
CA GLN A 96 3.30 -7.34 -14.21
C GLN A 96 3.53 -6.00 -13.48
N GLY A 97 2.47 -5.32 -13.09
CA GLY A 97 2.56 -4.11 -12.29
C GLY A 97 3.22 -4.36 -10.95
N TYR A 98 2.94 -5.50 -10.32
CA TYR A 98 3.58 -5.89 -9.07
C TYR A 98 5.10 -6.11 -9.25
N ARG A 99 5.50 -6.74 -10.34
CA ARG A 99 6.93 -7.00 -10.63
C ARG A 99 7.71 -5.75 -11.02
N ASN A 100 7.06 -4.79 -11.62
CA ASN A 100 7.70 -3.53 -12.02
C ASN A 100 8.09 -2.69 -10.82
#